data_0867d36301251baa6ea78abd1ee43f1b
#
_entry.id   0867d36301251baa6ea78abd1ee43f1b
#
_cell.length_a   1.000
_cell.length_b   1.000
_cell.length_c   1.000
_cell.angle_alpha   90.00
_cell.angle_beta   90.00
_cell.angle_gamma   90.00
#
_symmetry.space_group_name_H-M   'P 1'
#
loop_
_entity.id
_entity.type
_entity.pdbx_description
1 polymer ?
#
loop_
_entity_poly.entity_id
_entity_poly.type
_entity_poly.pdbx_seq_one_letter_code
_entity_poly.pdbx_strand_id
1 'polypeptide(L)'
;MDNQMIVIGVIILALFIVPYGIVQYYAVKRKQKIKNAVRELLQQSDIEFASIVEVTEWAFYLDVKSGRLAVIDKKNLNARGVLVEVSKLKSCSIASESDAGNLVLLDLVLSFEDGVTADMRFTFYKFSADAHSEAHNLQRKAEGLQMQIRSCM
;
A
#
# COMPACT_ATOMS: atom_id res chain seq x y z
N MET A 1 40.23 -14.65 -31.36
CA MET A 1 39.14 -14.76 -30.33
C MET A 1 38.00 -15.49 -30.98
N ASP A 2 37.67 -16.67 -30.49
CA ASP A 2 36.68 -17.52 -31.13
C ASP A 2 35.29 -16.94 -31.03
N ASN A 3 34.61 -16.79 -32.19
CA ASN A 3 33.23 -16.32 -32.26
C ASN A 3 32.29 -17.08 -31.30
N GLN A 4 32.62 -18.32 -30.95
CA GLN A 4 31.86 -19.13 -29.99
C GLN A 4 31.90 -18.57 -28.56
N MET A 5 33.04 -18.02 -28.09
CA MET A 5 33.13 -17.40 -26.77
C MET A 5 32.27 -16.13 -26.67
N ILE A 6 32.23 -15.34 -27.76
CA ILE A 6 31.39 -14.13 -27.81
C ILE A 6 29.92 -14.49 -27.75
N VAL A 7 29.50 -15.51 -28.49
CA VAL A 7 28.10 -15.99 -28.50
C VAL A 7 27.68 -16.51 -27.12
N ILE A 8 28.51 -17.29 -26.44
CA ILE A 8 28.26 -17.79 -25.10
C ILE A 8 28.14 -16.63 -24.11
N GLY A 9 29.03 -15.64 -24.18
CA GLY A 9 28.98 -14.46 -23.33
C GLY A 9 27.69 -13.65 -23.50
N VAL A 10 27.22 -13.46 -24.74
CA VAL A 10 25.97 -12.76 -25.03
C VAL A 10 24.75 -13.53 -24.50
N ILE A 11 24.74 -14.86 -24.63
CA ILE A 11 23.65 -15.69 -24.11
C ILE A 11 23.58 -15.60 -22.58
N ILE A 12 24.71 -15.69 -21.89
CA ILE A 12 24.78 -15.57 -20.43
C ILE A 12 24.28 -14.19 -19.98
N LEU A 13 24.74 -13.12 -20.66
CA LEU A 13 24.30 -11.76 -20.35
C LEU A 13 22.79 -11.58 -20.55
N ALA A 14 22.24 -12.12 -21.63
CA ALA A 14 20.81 -12.07 -21.92
C ALA A 14 19.97 -12.81 -20.85
N LEU A 15 20.45 -13.95 -20.33
CA LEU A 15 19.78 -14.71 -19.27
C LEU A 15 19.64 -13.92 -17.96
N PHE A 16 20.52 -12.95 -17.69
CA PHE A 16 20.41 -12.08 -16.52
C PHE A 16 19.63 -10.79 -16.80
N ILE A 17 19.82 -10.16 -17.95
CA ILE A 17 19.19 -8.87 -18.28
C ILE A 17 17.71 -9.03 -18.57
N VAL A 18 17.30 -10.07 -19.30
CA VAL A 18 15.90 -10.26 -19.72
C VAL A 18 14.95 -10.45 -18.53
N PRO A 19 15.22 -11.35 -17.56
CA PRO A 19 14.33 -11.49 -16.41
C PRO A 19 14.27 -10.21 -15.55
N TYR A 20 15.39 -9.51 -15.38
CA TYR A 20 15.41 -8.25 -14.66
C TYR A 20 14.56 -7.16 -15.34
N GLY A 21 14.68 -7.03 -16.67
CA GLY A 21 13.85 -6.10 -17.45
C GLY A 21 12.36 -6.42 -17.37
N ILE A 22 11.99 -7.71 -17.39
CA ILE A 22 10.61 -8.16 -17.25
C ILE A 22 10.04 -7.77 -15.88
N VAL A 23 10.79 -8.03 -14.79
CA VAL A 23 10.36 -7.67 -13.42
C VAL A 23 10.15 -6.16 -13.28
N GLN A 24 11.10 -5.34 -13.79
CA GLN A 24 10.98 -3.88 -13.78
C GLN A 24 9.77 -3.39 -14.58
N TYR A 25 9.53 -3.96 -15.76
CA TYR A 25 8.37 -3.61 -16.59
C TYR A 25 7.05 -3.88 -15.86
N TYR A 26 6.90 -5.05 -15.24
CA TYR A 26 5.70 -5.38 -14.46
C TYR A 26 5.53 -4.49 -13.22
N ALA A 27 6.61 -4.12 -12.54
CA ALA A 27 6.58 -3.22 -11.40
C ALA A 27 6.07 -1.82 -11.80
N VAL A 28 6.59 -1.26 -12.91
CA VAL A 28 6.14 0.04 -13.44
C VAL A 28 4.67 -0.01 -13.87
N LYS A 29 4.28 -1.06 -14.61
CA LYS A 29 2.90 -1.24 -15.06
C LYS A 29 1.92 -1.37 -13.89
N ARG A 30 2.32 -2.05 -12.80
CA ARG A 30 1.52 -2.17 -11.58
C ARG A 30 1.33 -0.81 -10.90
N LYS A 31 2.40 -0.02 -10.76
CA LYS A 31 2.33 1.34 -10.20
C LYS A 31 1.40 2.25 -11.00
N GLN A 32 1.45 2.18 -12.33
CA GLN A 32 0.55 2.94 -13.20
C GLN A 32 -0.91 2.53 -13.01
N LYS A 33 -1.21 1.22 -12.92
CA LYS A 33 -2.58 0.73 -12.64
C LYS A 33 -3.11 1.24 -11.32
N ILE A 34 -2.32 1.20 -10.24
CA ILE A 34 -2.70 1.74 -8.93
C ILE A 34 -2.98 3.24 -9.05
N LYS A 35 -2.10 4.01 -9.68
CA LYS A 35 -2.28 5.45 -9.88
C LYS A 35 -3.54 5.78 -10.67
N ASN A 36 -3.86 5.00 -11.69
CA ASN A 36 -5.09 5.19 -12.48
C ASN A 36 -6.34 4.85 -11.66
N ALA A 37 -6.32 3.75 -10.89
CA ALA A 37 -7.43 3.39 -10.01
C ALA A 37 -7.71 4.47 -8.94
N VAL A 38 -6.65 5.05 -8.37
CA VAL A 38 -6.79 6.20 -7.43
C VAL A 38 -7.40 7.40 -8.13
N ARG A 39 -6.94 7.74 -9.32
CA ARG A 39 -7.44 8.88 -10.10
C ARG A 39 -8.92 8.70 -10.46
N GLU A 40 -9.32 7.49 -10.83
CA GLU A 40 -10.71 7.14 -11.15
C GLU A 40 -11.61 7.25 -9.90
N LEU A 41 -11.15 6.77 -8.74
CA LEU A 41 -11.88 6.88 -7.48
C LEU A 41 -12.14 8.32 -7.06
N LEU A 42 -11.16 9.18 -7.25
CA LEU A 42 -11.23 10.56 -6.78
C LEU A 42 -11.92 11.49 -7.77
N GLN A 43 -12.23 11.03 -8.99
CA GLN A 43 -12.91 11.78 -10.07
C GLN A 43 -12.34 13.19 -10.33
N GLN A 44 -11.12 13.46 -9.90
CA GLN A 44 -10.48 14.77 -9.99
C GLN A 44 -9.09 14.65 -10.61
N SER A 45 -8.81 15.51 -11.57
CA SER A 45 -7.55 15.53 -12.33
C SER A 45 -6.36 16.13 -11.58
N ASP A 46 -6.56 16.88 -10.49
CA ASP A 46 -5.54 17.70 -9.83
C ASP A 46 -5.40 17.45 -8.31
N ILE A 47 -5.43 16.17 -7.89
CA ILE A 47 -5.21 15.87 -6.46
C ILE A 47 -3.71 15.65 -6.23
N GLU A 48 -3.09 16.56 -5.52
CA GLU A 48 -1.78 16.36 -4.91
C GLU A 48 -1.94 15.54 -3.64
N PHE A 49 -1.58 14.25 -3.70
CA PHE A 49 -1.53 13.43 -2.50
C PHE A 49 -0.38 13.92 -1.60
N ALA A 50 -0.75 14.41 -0.42
CA ALA A 50 0.23 14.82 0.57
C ALA A 50 0.93 13.61 1.23
N SER A 51 0.29 12.44 1.22
CA SER A 51 0.83 11.23 1.79
C SER A 51 0.42 9.98 1.02
N ILE A 52 1.42 9.15 0.73
CA ILE A 52 1.23 7.84 0.11
C ILE A 52 1.90 6.82 1.03
N VAL A 53 1.09 5.91 1.58
CA VAL A 53 1.58 4.80 2.41
C VAL A 53 1.24 3.49 1.73
N GLU A 54 2.26 2.73 1.37
CA GLU A 54 2.10 1.39 0.80
C GLU A 54 2.55 0.33 1.80
N VAL A 55 1.69 -0.65 2.00
CA VAL A 55 1.97 -1.87 2.75
C VAL A 55 1.77 -3.10 1.86
N THR A 56 1.91 -4.30 2.40
CA THR A 56 1.90 -5.54 1.60
C THR A 56 0.64 -5.68 0.73
N GLU A 57 -0.54 -5.47 1.31
CA GLU A 57 -1.82 -5.68 0.64
C GLU A 57 -2.50 -4.39 0.19
N TRP A 58 -2.24 -3.27 0.87
CA TRP A 58 -2.96 -2.01 0.73
C TRP A 58 -2.07 -0.87 0.27
N ALA A 59 -2.67 0.08 -0.42
CA ALA A 59 -2.07 1.39 -0.71
C ALA A 59 -3.06 2.47 -0.25
N PHE A 60 -2.57 3.38 0.59
CA PHE A 60 -3.32 4.49 1.17
C PHE A 60 -2.86 5.80 0.55
N TYR A 61 -3.82 6.59 0.11
CA TYR A 61 -3.59 7.89 -0.50
C TYR A 61 -4.42 8.92 0.26
N LEU A 62 -3.78 9.74 1.06
CA LEU A 62 -4.43 10.78 1.84
C LEU A 62 -4.29 12.14 1.15
N ASP A 63 -5.39 12.76 0.81
CA ASP A 63 -5.48 14.15 0.44
C ASP A 63 -5.85 14.99 1.66
N VAL A 64 -4.87 15.66 2.24
CA VAL A 64 -5.05 16.47 3.45
C VAL A 64 -5.94 17.70 3.18
N LYS A 65 -5.91 18.25 1.93
CA LYS A 65 -6.70 19.44 1.61
C LYS A 65 -8.19 19.16 1.54
N SER A 66 -8.57 18.02 0.94
CA SER A 66 -9.98 17.63 0.81
C SER A 66 -10.46 16.75 1.97
N GLY A 67 -9.59 16.30 2.86
CA GLY A 67 -9.93 15.37 3.94
C GLY A 67 -10.43 14.02 3.40
N ARG A 68 -9.85 13.54 2.28
CA ARG A 68 -10.23 12.26 1.64
C ARG A 68 -9.12 11.25 1.70
N LEU A 69 -9.45 10.03 2.11
CA LEU A 69 -8.56 8.88 2.14
C LEU A 69 -9.03 7.85 1.11
N ALA A 70 -8.22 7.60 0.08
CA ALA A 70 -8.44 6.50 -0.85
C ALA A 70 -7.62 5.28 -0.43
N VAL A 71 -8.27 4.13 -0.33
CA VAL A 71 -7.64 2.85 0.01
C VAL A 71 -7.80 1.89 -1.16
N ILE A 72 -6.70 1.35 -1.64
CA ILE A 72 -6.65 0.44 -2.79
C ILE A 72 -6.14 -0.93 -2.33
N ASP A 73 -6.88 -1.98 -2.69
CA ASP A 73 -6.40 -3.35 -2.57
C ASP A 73 -5.39 -3.65 -3.68
N LYS A 74 -4.14 -3.87 -3.31
CA LYS A 74 -3.05 -4.18 -4.26
C LYS A 74 -3.14 -5.59 -4.83
N LYS A 75 -3.86 -6.50 -4.18
CA LYS A 75 -4.10 -7.86 -4.67
C LYS A 75 -5.20 -7.90 -5.72
N ASN A 76 -6.21 -7.04 -5.56
CA ASN A 76 -7.35 -6.97 -6.47
C ASN A 76 -7.52 -5.56 -7.06
N LEU A 77 -6.62 -5.19 -7.96
CA LEU A 77 -6.64 -3.88 -8.65
C LEU A 77 -7.85 -3.65 -9.56
N ASN A 78 -8.65 -4.68 -9.80
CA ASN A 78 -9.91 -4.57 -10.56
C ASN A 78 -11.10 -4.30 -9.61
N ALA A 79 -10.95 -4.51 -8.31
CA ALA A 79 -11.93 -4.08 -7.33
C ALA A 79 -11.89 -2.55 -7.21
N ARG A 80 -13.06 -1.94 -7.09
CA ARG A 80 -13.13 -0.51 -6.76
C ARG A 80 -12.48 -0.31 -5.40
N GLY A 81 -11.52 0.59 -5.32
CA GLY A 81 -10.97 1.01 -4.03
C GLY A 81 -12.04 1.66 -3.16
N VAL A 82 -11.73 1.86 -1.90
CA VAL A 82 -12.62 2.50 -0.94
C VAL A 82 -12.22 3.96 -0.79
N LEU A 83 -13.18 4.87 -0.92
CA LEU A 83 -12.99 6.29 -0.63
C LEU A 83 -13.65 6.61 0.72
N VAL A 84 -12.87 7.11 1.65
CA VAL A 84 -13.29 7.48 3.00
C VAL A 84 -13.17 8.99 3.15
N GLU A 85 -14.24 9.64 3.56
CA GLU A 85 -14.21 11.05 4.01
C GLU A 85 -13.75 11.09 5.47
N VAL A 86 -12.60 11.68 5.72
CA VAL A 86 -11.99 11.71 7.06
C VAL A 86 -12.87 12.42 8.07
N SER A 87 -13.63 13.43 7.65
CA SER A 87 -14.60 14.16 8.49
C SER A 87 -15.76 13.31 9.02
N LYS A 88 -16.02 12.12 8.43
CA LYS A 88 -17.05 11.18 8.89
C LYS A 88 -16.50 10.11 9.84
N LEU A 89 -15.19 10.15 10.12
CA LEU A 89 -14.59 9.23 11.06
C LEU A 89 -14.81 9.69 12.49
N LYS A 90 -15.27 8.79 13.33
CA LYS A 90 -15.32 8.95 14.78
C LYS A 90 -13.95 8.75 15.40
N SER A 91 -13.23 7.77 14.90
CA SER A 91 -11.87 7.46 15.39
C SER A 91 -11.03 6.74 14.35
N CYS A 92 -9.71 6.92 14.46
CA CYS A 92 -8.70 6.15 13.75
C CYS A 92 -7.75 5.56 14.81
N SER A 93 -7.67 4.24 14.90
CA SER A 93 -6.86 3.54 15.90
C SER A 93 -6.03 2.44 15.28
N ILE A 94 -4.98 2.05 16.00
CA ILE A 94 -4.16 0.89 15.66
C ILE A 94 -4.50 -0.20 16.66
N ALA A 95 -4.93 -1.36 16.16
CA ALA A 95 -5.09 -2.58 16.92
C ALA A 95 -3.88 -3.48 16.68
N SER A 96 -3.24 -3.94 17.74
CA SER A 96 -2.10 -4.84 17.66
C SER A 96 -2.28 -6.05 18.55
N GLU A 97 -1.87 -7.20 18.04
CA GLU A 97 -1.80 -8.45 18.79
C GLU A 97 -0.33 -8.88 18.86
N SER A 98 0.08 -9.31 20.05
CA SER A 98 1.45 -9.79 20.28
C SER A 98 1.40 -11.16 20.99
N ASP A 99 2.29 -12.05 20.58
CA ASP A 99 2.50 -13.34 21.22
C ASP A 99 3.97 -13.46 21.66
N ALA A 100 4.19 -13.84 22.93
CA ALA A 100 5.52 -13.95 23.54
C ALA A 100 6.43 -12.73 23.32
N GLY A 101 5.85 -11.51 23.23
CA GLY A 101 6.57 -10.26 23.00
C GLY A 101 6.84 -9.94 21.54
N ASN A 102 6.43 -10.80 20.59
CA ASN A 102 6.54 -10.57 19.17
C ASN A 102 5.22 -10.08 18.59
N LEU A 103 5.26 -9.07 17.73
CA LEU A 103 4.09 -8.58 17.01
C LEU A 103 3.58 -9.69 16.07
N VAL A 104 2.30 -10.05 16.20
CA VAL A 104 1.64 -11.07 15.36
C VAL A 104 0.71 -10.44 14.34
N LEU A 105 -0.02 -9.41 14.74
CA LEU A 105 -0.98 -8.71 13.89
C LEU A 105 -0.93 -7.21 14.18
N LEU A 106 -1.07 -6.40 13.14
CA LEU A 106 -1.20 -4.95 13.21
C LEU A 106 -2.24 -4.47 12.21
N ASP A 107 -3.33 -3.93 12.72
CA ASP A 107 -4.44 -3.41 11.91
C ASP A 107 -4.63 -1.92 12.14
N LEU A 108 -4.90 -1.18 11.07
CA LEU A 108 -5.49 0.15 11.13
C LEU A 108 -7.01 0.01 11.13
N VAL A 109 -7.67 0.56 12.15
CA VAL A 109 -9.11 0.51 12.33
C VAL A 109 -9.68 1.91 12.18
N LEU A 110 -10.62 2.07 11.23
CA LEU A 110 -11.39 3.28 11.00
C LEU A 110 -12.82 3.07 11.48
N SER A 111 -13.25 3.83 12.46
CA SER A 111 -14.62 3.80 12.99
C SER A 111 -15.38 5.04 12.55
N PHE A 112 -16.65 4.89 12.21
CA PHE A 112 -17.50 5.96 11.66
C PHE A 112 -18.47 6.52 12.69
N GLU A 113 -18.85 7.80 12.52
CA GLU A 113 -19.76 8.49 13.44
C GLU A 113 -21.21 8.04 13.33
N ASP A 114 -21.63 7.60 12.13
CA ASP A 114 -23.03 7.32 11.80
C ASP A 114 -23.58 6.08 12.52
N GLY A 115 -22.75 5.25 13.13
CA GLY A 115 -23.13 4.01 13.81
C GLY A 115 -23.76 2.93 12.91
N VAL A 116 -23.89 3.22 11.61
CA VAL A 116 -24.47 2.33 10.59
C VAL A 116 -23.36 1.68 9.75
N THR A 117 -22.34 2.48 9.45
CA THR A 117 -21.17 1.99 8.70
C THR A 117 -20.29 1.12 9.60
N ALA A 118 -20.09 -0.12 9.22
CA ALA A 118 -19.22 -1.03 9.96
C ALA A 118 -17.77 -0.50 9.98
N ASP A 119 -17.07 -0.74 11.08
CA ASP A 119 -15.64 -0.42 11.21
C ASP A 119 -14.85 -1.09 10.09
N MET A 120 -13.97 -0.32 9.45
CA MET A 120 -13.07 -0.84 8.43
C MET A 120 -11.73 -1.18 9.07
N ARG A 121 -11.24 -2.39 8.78
CA ARG A 121 -9.94 -2.87 9.26
C ARG A 121 -9.02 -3.14 8.09
N PHE A 122 -7.80 -2.61 8.16
CA PHE A 122 -6.77 -2.78 7.15
C PHE A 122 -5.52 -3.35 7.80
N THR A 123 -5.17 -4.57 7.44
CA THR A 123 -3.99 -5.25 8.00
C THR A 123 -2.71 -4.65 7.44
N PHE A 124 -1.88 -4.10 8.30
CA PHE A 124 -0.55 -3.58 8.01
C PHE A 124 0.52 -4.64 8.13
N TYR A 125 0.40 -5.50 9.12
CA TYR A 125 1.34 -6.60 9.36
C TYR A 125 0.61 -7.85 9.83
N LYS A 126 1.03 -9.00 9.29
CA LYS A 126 0.60 -10.32 9.75
C LYS A 126 1.79 -11.27 9.70
N PHE A 127 2.19 -11.82 10.84
CA PHE A 127 3.37 -12.68 10.98
C PHE A 127 3.44 -13.85 9.98
N SER A 128 2.29 -14.41 9.59
CA SER A 128 2.22 -15.50 8.60
C SER A 128 2.44 -15.06 7.15
N ALA A 129 2.35 -13.76 6.83
CA ALA A 129 2.41 -13.21 5.48
C ALA A 129 3.62 -12.29 5.25
N ASP A 130 4.11 -11.65 6.32
CA ASP A 130 5.15 -10.65 6.28
C ASP A 130 6.41 -11.13 7.01
N ALA A 131 7.58 -10.67 6.55
CA ALA A 131 8.83 -10.98 7.23
C ALA A 131 8.88 -10.30 8.60
N HIS A 132 9.35 -11.02 9.63
CA HIS A 132 9.47 -10.48 10.99
C HIS A 132 10.32 -9.19 11.05
N SER A 133 11.33 -9.07 10.19
CA SER A 133 12.18 -7.88 10.07
C SER A 133 11.42 -6.63 9.59
N GLU A 134 10.25 -6.78 8.97
CA GLU A 134 9.45 -5.66 8.48
C GLU A 134 8.47 -5.10 9.53
N ALA A 135 8.19 -5.84 10.61
CA ALA A 135 7.21 -5.49 11.63
C ALA A 135 7.37 -4.06 12.14
N HIS A 136 8.57 -3.67 12.54
CA HIS A 136 8.84 -2.33 13.06
C HIS A 136 8.69 -1.22 12.01
N ASN A 137 9.04 -1.49 10.76
CA ASN A 137 8.87 -0.55 9.66
C ASN A 137 7.37 -0.34 9.35
N LEU A 138 6.60 -1.43 9.31
CA LEU A 138 5.17 -1.40 9.06
C LEU A 138 4.41 -0.74 10.21
N GLN A 139 4.85 -0.95 11.45
CA GLN A 139 4.31 -0.24 12.62
C GLN A 139 4.51 1.27 12.51
N ARG A 140 5.72 1.75 12.20
CA ARG A 140 5.98 3.19 11.99
C ARG A 140 5.14 3.78 10.86
N LYS A 141 4.92 3.03 9.78
CA LYS A 141 4.04 3.46 8.68
C LYS A 141 2.58 3.60 9.14
N ALA A 142 2.08 2.64 9.93
CA ALA A 142 0.73 2.69 10.48
C ALA A 142 0.54 3.88 11.43
N GLU A 143 1.47 4.09 12.35
CA GLU A 143 1.48 5.23 13.28
C GLU A 143 1.54 6.57 12.56
N GLY A 144 2.40 6.69 11.53
CA GLY A 144 2.51 7.88 10.70
C GLY A 144 1.21 8.20 9.96
N LEU A 145 0.58 7.20 9.35
CA LEU A 145 -0.70 7.36 8.66
C LEU A 145 -1.82 7.72 9.65
N GLN A 146 -1.87 7.06 10.82
CA GLN A 146 -2.83 7.37 11.87
C GLN A 146 -2.74 8.84 12.31
N MET A 147 -1.52 9.35 12.56
CA MET A 147 -1.31 10.75 12.94
C MET A 147 -1.79 11.71 11.87
N GLN A 148 -1.52 11.42 10.60
CA GLN A 148 -1.97 12.25 9.48
C GLN A 148 -3.50 12.25 9.33
N ILE A 149 -4.15 11.10 9.46
CA ILE A 149 -5.62 11.00 9.43
C ILE A 149 -6.20 11.82 10.58
N ARG A 150 -5.69 11.66 11.81
CA ARG A 150 -6.16 12.41 12.98
C ARG A 150 -5.97 13.91 12.85
N SER A 151 -4.96 14.37 12.14
CA SER A 151 -4.78 15.81 11.90
C SER A 151 -5.78 16.40 10.91
N CYS A 152 -6.52 15.55 10.18
CA CYS A 152 -7.57 15.94 9.23
C CYS A 152 -8.99 15.74 9.78
N MET A 153 -9.14 15.05 10.94
CA MET A 153 -10.43 14.89 11.65
C MET A 153 -10.79 16.15 12.40
#